data_534d972c59288f65f3b2675e0a7c8318
#
_entry.id   534d972c59288f65f3b2675e0a7c8318
#
_cell.length_a   1.000
_cell.length_b   1.000
_cell.length_c   1.000
_cell.angle_alpha   90.00
_cell.angle_beta   90.00
_cell.angle_gamma   90.00
#
_symmetry.space_group_name_H-M   'P 1'
#
loop_
_entity.id
_entity.type
_entity.pdbx_description
1 polymer ?
#
loop_
_entity_poly.entity_id
_entity_poly.type
_entity_poly.pdbx_seq_one_letter_code
_entity_poly.pdbx_strand_id
1 'polypeptide(L)'
;MSEVVELFKADGTSSGAFFCSVCRVIYATKDQANWCHGERLCACGKKIQQGYFQSKCDECHGKEWREKEAVKEAERFEKATKIKASDYAGEHVFCGDQYYDSVEDAVDQFLEGQEPEYVWACQDSHLPKVDLADVTCNLLDNMWDDADTSDLNGIEELEAALKAFNEANESVQMWEVDYSTAILVKD
;
A
#
# COMPACT_ATOMS: atom_id res chain seq x y z
N MET A 1 15.29 22.90 21.57
CA MET A 1 14.52 23.62 20.53
C MET A 1 15.38 23.63 19.29
N SER A 2 14.82 23.22 18.13
CA SER A 2 15.53 23.34 16.86
C SER A 2 15.56 24.82 16.45
N GLU A 3 16.74 25.33 16.19
CA GLU A 3 16.90 26.68 15.69
C GLU A 3 17.03 26.61 14.16
N VAL A 4 16.12 27.30 13.48
CA VAL A 4 16.16 27.43 12.02
C VAL A 4 16.84 28.74 11.69
N VAL A 5 17.94 28.65 10.96
CA VAL A 5 18.75 29.78 10.56
C VAL A 5 18.55 30.08 9.07
N GLU A 6 18.19 31.30 8.74
CA GLU A 6 18.18 31.76 7.35
C GLU A 6 19.62 31.94 6.84
N LEU A 7 19.88 31.42 5.65
CA LEU A 7 21.20 31.56 5.01
C LEU A 7 21.25 32.81 4.15
N PHE A 8 22.38 33.50 4.22
CA PHE A 8 22.63 34.73 3.47
C PHE A 8 23.80 34.52 2.49
N LYS A 9 23.75 35.20 1.35
CA LYS A 9 24.86 35.28 0.41
C LYS A 9 25.99 36.13 0.98
N ALA A 10 27.16 36.08 0.36
CA ALA A 10 28.32 36.83 0.79
C ALA A 10 28.12 38.37 0.76
N ASP A 11 27.19 38.86 -0.06
CA ASP A 11 26.79 40.26 -0.18
C ASP A 11 25.76 40.69 0.88
N GLY A 12 25.36 39.78 1.80
CA GLY A 12 24.40 40.06 2.85
C GLY A 12 22.93 39.94 2.42
N THR A 13 22.65 39.56 1.16
CA THR A 13 21.28 39.32 0.70
C THR A 13 20.82 37.91 1.10
N SER A 14 19.51 37.73 1.36
CA SER A 14 18.93 36.41 1.65
C SER A 14 19.19 35.46 0.46
N SER A 15 19.61 34.25 0.79
CA SER A 15 19.73 33.17 -0.21
C SER A 15 18.39 32.51 -0.51
N GLY A 16 17.35 32.77 0.29
CA GLY A 16 16.07 32.06 0.25
C GLY A 16 16.14 30.62 0.77
N ALA A 17 17.27 30.24 1.39
CA ALA A 17 17.46 28.91 1.97
C ALA A 17 17.54 28.97 3.50
N PHE A 18 17.10 27.89 4.15
CA PHE A 18 16.99 27.78 5.59
C PHE A 18 17.71 26.54 6.10
N PHE A 19 18.53 26.70 7.12
CA PHE A 19 19.34 25.64 7.71
C PHE A 19 18.72 25.16 9.02
N CYS A 20 18.59 23.84 9.16
CA CYS A 20 18.21 23.25 10.44
C CYS A 20 19.47 22.94 11.26
N SER A 21 19.61 23.54 12.46
CA SER A 21 20.77 23.35 13.31
C SER A 21 20.91 21.93 13.88
N VAL A 22 19.84 21.15 13.87
CA VAL A 22 19.82 19.77 14.42
C VAL A 22 20.31 18.74 13.42
N CYS A 23 19.68 18.65 12.22
CA CYS A 23 20.08 17.67 11.20
C CYS A 23 21.12 18.20 10.21
N ARG A 24 21.43 19.51 10.26
CA ARG A 24 22.38 20.20 9.36
C ARG A 24 21.99 20.14 7.88
N VAL A 25 20.68 20.01 7.60
CA VAL A 25 20.15 19.99 6.23
C VAL A 25 19.64 21.39 5.86
N ILE A 26 19.82 21.77 4.59
CA ILE A 26 19.33 23.01 4.01
C ILE A 26 17.99 22.76 3.33
N TYR A 27 17.02 23.64 3.58
CA TYR A 27 15.67 23.59 3.04
C TYR A 27 15.36 24.83 2.21
N ALA A 28 14.49 24.67 1.22
CA ALA A 28 14.07 25.77 0.33
C ALA A 28 13.08 26.74 1.04
N THR A 29 12.45 26.32 2.12
CA THR A 29 11.51 27.16 2.87
C THR A 29 11.73 27.05 4.37
N LYS A 30 11.40 28.14 5.10
CA LYS A 30 11.47 28.18 6.55
C LYS A 30 10.57 27.13 7.21
N ASP A 31 9.41 26.89 6.61
CA ASP A 31 8.45 25.90 7.10
C ASP A 31 8.99 24.48 7.02
N GLN A 32 9.63 24.12 5.91
CA GLN A 32 10.30 22.82 5.78
C GLN A 32 11.40 22.63 6.85
N ALA A 33 12.20 23.66 7.10
CA ALA A 33 13.25 23.63 8.10
C ALA A 33 12.68 23.55 9.53
N ASN A 34 11.59 24.25 9.82
CA ASN A 34 10.87 24.17 11.09
C ASN A 34 10.23 22.79 11.28
N TRP A 35 9.73 22.19 10.22
CA TRP A 35 9.08 20.88 10.26
C TRP A 35 10.07 19.72 10.47
N CYS A 36 11.33 19.93 10.13
CA CYS A 36 12.36 18.90 10.22
C CYS A 36 12.50 18.30 11.64
N HIS A 37 12.52 19.15 12.68
CA HIS A 37 12.67 18.76 14.08
C HIS A 37 11.72 19.52 15.03
N GLY A 38 10.80 20.30 14.48
CA GLY A 38 9.77 20.99 15.25
C GLY A 38 8.69 20.03 15.76
N GLU A 39 8.04 20.40 16.85
CA GLU A 39 6.82 19.70 17.24
C GLU A 39 5.72 19.97 16.21
N ARG A 40 5.28 18.93 15.55
CA ARG A 40 4.16 18.98 14.59
C ARG A 40 2.91 18.48 15.29
N LEU A 41 1.87 19.29 15.24
CA LEU A 41 0.57 18.95 15.80
C LEU A 41 -0.41 18.66 14.66
N CYS A 42 -1.11 17.55 14.76
CA CYS A 42 -2.28 17.26 13.96
C CYS A 42 -3.41 18.25 14.30
N ALA A 43 -4.35 18.44 13.40
CA ALA A 43 -5.55 19.25 13.66
C ALA A 43 -6.35 18.80 14.91
N CYS A 44 -6.22 17.54 15.33
CA CYS A 44 -6.80 17.01 16.57
C CYS A 44 -5.98 17.34 17.84
N GLY A 45 -4.85 18.04 17.72
CA GLY A 45 -3.94 18.39 18.83
C GLY A 45 -2.91 17.32 19.20
N LYS A 46 -2.96 16.13 18.62
CA LYS A 46 -1.95 15.07 18.86
C LYS A 46 -0.66 15.36 18.11
N LYS A 47 0.47 14.99 18.72
CA LYS A 47 1.79 15.08 18.07
C LYS A 47 1.88 14.13 16.89
N ILE A 48 2.46 14.62 15.78
CA ILE A 48 2.81 13.81 14.62
C ILE A 48 4.24 13.32 14.83
N GLN A 49 4.50 12.03 14.59
CA GLN A 49 5.83 11.45 14.75
C GLN A 49 6.83 12.09 13.78
N GLN A 50 8.05 12.30 14.27
CA GLN A 50 9.15 12.83 13.45
C GLN A 50 9.56 11.82 12.37
N GLY A 51 9.91 12.33 11.20
CA GLY A 51 10.39 11.50 10.07
C GLY A 51 9.33 11.13 9.02
N TYR A 52 8.06 11.39 9.29
CA TYR A 52 6.99 11.18 8.31
C TYR A 52 6.57 12.49 7.63
N PHE A 53 6.42 12.46 6.30
CA PHE A 53 5.86 13.59 5.53
C PHE A 53 4.35 13.77 5.74
N GLN A 54 3.78 13.08 6.73
CA GLN A 54 2.36 13.14 7.04
C GLN A 54 1.99 14.47 7.73
N SER A 55 0.85 15.01 7.34
CA SER A 55 0.25 16.21 7.95
C SER A 55 -0.72 15.86 9.10
N LYS A 56 -0.97 14.58 9.34
CA LYS A 56 -1.92 14.04 10.32
C LYS A 56 -1.24 13.02 11.22
N CYS A 57 -1.71 12.88 12.46
CA CYS A 57 -1.29 11.79 13.34
C CYS A 57 -1.86 10.46 12.84
N ASP A 58 -1.25 9.33 13.26
CA ASP A 58 -1.60 8.00 12.78
C ASP A 58 -3.10 7.67 12.99
N GLU A 59 -3.68 8.12 14.09
CA GLU A 59 -5.10 7.91 14.37
C GLU A 59 -6.01 8.65 13.38
N CYS A 60 -5.71 9.92 13.10
CA CYS A 60 -6.47 10.70 12.13
C CYS A 60 -6.27 10.21 10.70
N HIS A 61 -5.04 9.78 10.38
CA HIS A 61 -4.73 9.18 9.10
C HIS A 61 -5.46 7.84 8.92
N GLY A 62 -5.42 6.96 9.94
CA GLY A 62 -6.12 5.69 9.92
C GLY A 62 -7.65 5.84 9.87
N LYS A 63 -8.21 6.88 10.53
CA LYS A 63 -9.64 7.16 10.42
C LYS A 63 -10.03 7.58 9.00
N GLU A 64 -9.30 8.50 8.41
CA GLU A 64 -9.55 8.94 7.03
C GLU A 64 -9.39 7.81 6.02
N TRP A 65 -8.37 6.96 6.23
CA TRP A 65 -8.17 5.79 5.38
C TRP A 65 -9.36 4.83 5.45
N ARG A 66 -9.84 4.49 6.66
CA ARG A 66 -11.02 3.64 6.83
C ARG A 66 -12.29 4.24 6.21
N GLU A 67 -12.48 5.56 6.36
CA GLU A 67 -13.62 6.25 5.74
C GLU A 67 -13.56 6.17 4.20
N LYS A 68 -12.38 6.35 3.62
CA LYS A 68 -12.18 6.22 2.16
C LYS A 68 -12.38 4.79 1.68
N GLU A 69 -11.88 3.79 2.41
CA GLU A 69 -12.10 2.38 2.04
C GLU A 69 -13.58 1.99 2.18
N ALA A 70 -14.27 2.45 3.21
CA ALA A 70 -15.72 2.20 3.34
C ALA A 70 -16.52 2.79 2.17
N VAL A 71 -16.15 3.98 1.68
CA VAL A 71 -16.80 4.57 0.50
C VAL A 71 -16.52 3.74 -0.75
N LYS A 72 -15.26 3.33 -0.97
CA LYS A 72 -14.90 2.48 -2.12
C LYS A 72 -15.62 1.13 -2.07
N GLU A 73 -15.70 0.55 -0.88
CA GLU A 73 -16.39 -0.72 -0.67
C GLU A 73 -17.88 -0.61 -0.99
N ALA A 74 -18.54 0.45 -0.53
CA ALA A 74 -19.93 0.73 -0.87
C ALA A 74 -20.13 0.92 -2.39
N GLU A 75 -19.20 1.63 -3.07
CA GLU A 75 -19.25 1.82 -4.52
C GLU A 75 -19.05 0.49 -5.29
N ARG A 76 -18.16 -0.38 -4.80
CA ARG A 76 -17.97 -1.72 -5.38
C ARG A 76 -19.24 -2.56 -5.22
N PHE A 77 -19.80 -2.60 -4.01
CA PHE A 77 -21.03 -3.33 -3.74
C PHE A 77 -22.21 -2.84 -4.59
N GLU A 78 -22.37 -1.54 -4.75
CA GLU A 78 -23.41 -0.98 -5.61
C GLU A 78 -23.32 -1.46 -7.07
N LYS A 79 -22.10 -1.56 -7.59
CA LYS A 79 -21.83 -1.96 -8.98
C LYS A 79 -21.84 -3.48 -9.19
N ALA A 80 -21.65 -4.26 -8.13
CA ALA A 80 -21.55 -5.70 -8.21
C ALA A 80 -22.86 -6.37 -8.56
N THR A 81 -22.77 -7.49 -9.25
CA THR A 81 -23.87 -8.44 -9.41
C THR A 81 -24.12 -9.12 -8.06
N LYS A 82 -25.35 -9.04 -7.58
CA LYS A 82 -25.73 -9.64 -6.29
C LYS A 82 -26.35 -11.00 -6.54
N ILE A 83 -25.76 -12.04 -5.95
CA ILE A 83 -26.25 -13.42 -6.04
C ILE A 83 -26.52 -13.97 -4.64
N LYS A 84 -27.35 -14.97 -4.52
CA LYS A 84 -27.59 -15.67 -3.25
C LYS A 84 -26.46 -16.66 -2.97
N ALA A 85 -26.20 -16.94 -1.70
CA ALA A 85 -25.23 -17.94 -1.30
C ALA A 85 -25.53 -19.33 -1.94
N SER A 86 -26.82 -19.69 -2.05
CA SER A 86 -27.26 -20.93 -2.70
C SER A 86 -26.95 -21.03 -4.20
N ASP A 87 -26.76 -19.90 -4.86
CA ASP A 87 -26.52 -19.81 -6.31
C ASP A 87 -25.03 -19.68 -6.65
N TYR A 88 -24.20 -19.53 -5.61
CA TYR A 88 -22.75 -19.46 -5.79
C TYR A 88 -22.16 -20.86 -5.96
N ALA A 89 -21.46 -21.08 -7.06
CA ALA A 89 -20.85 -22.37 -7.40
C ALA A 89 -19.32 -22.37 -7.22
N GLY A 90 -18.73 -21.26 -6.78
CA GLY A 90 -17.29 -21.16 -6.53
C GLY A 90 -16.88 -21.83 -5.21
N GLU A 91 -15.59 -22.09 -5.07
CA GLU A 91 -15.04 -22.81 -3.91
C GLU A 91 -14.60 -21.87 -2.79
N HIS A 92 -14.29 -20.60 -3.10
CA HIS A 92 -13.72 -19.66 -2.12
C HIS A 92 -14.45 -18.32 -2.12
N VAL A 93 -14.50 -17.70 -0.96
CA VAL A 93 -15.05 -16.35 -0.76
C VAL A 93 -14.09 -15.48 0.02
N PHE A 94 -14.25 -14.17 -0.10
CA PHE A 94 -13.43 -13.19 0.60
C PHE A 94 -14.32 -12.30 1.47
N CYS A 95 -13.96 -12.19 2.76
CA CYS A 95 -14.66 -11.34 3.71
C CYS A 95 -13.66 -10.63 4.63
N GLY A 96 -13.83 -9.33 4.79
CA GLY A 96 -12.86 -8.52 5.52
C GLY A 96 -11.51 -8.54 4.80
N ASP A 97 -10.50 -9.10 5.45
CA ASP A 97 -9.14 -9.21 4.90
C ASP A 97 -8.70 -10.68 4.73
N GLN A 98 -9.65 -11.64 4.66
CA GLN A 98 -9.35 -13.07 4.66
C GLN A 98 -10.15 -13.83 3.61
N TYR A 99 -9.54 -14.92 3.12
CA TYR A 99 -10.17 -15.90 2.26
C TYR A 99 -10.74 -17.04 3.09
N TYR A 100 -11.88 -17.59 2.67
CA TYR A 100 -12.57 -18.71 3.32
C TYR A 100 -12.98 -19.74 2.27
N ASP A 101 -13.07 -20.99 2.70
CA ASP A 101 -13.41 -22.12 1.82
C ASP A 101 -14.91 -22.16 1.47
N SER A 102 -15.75 -21.44 2.21
CA SER A 102 -17.19 -21.34 1.93
C SER A 102 -17.78 -20.06 2.52
N VAL A 103 -19.02 -19.74 2.13
CA VAL A 103 -19.80 -18.66 2.74
C VAL A 103 -20.07 -18.95 4.21
N GLU A 104 -20.38 -20.21 4.54
CA GLU A 104 -20.63 -20.66 5.92
C GLU A 104 -19.41 -20.44 6.80
N ASP A 105 -18.22 -20.83 6.34
CA ASP A 105 -16.98 -20.64 7.09
C ASP A 105 -16.68 -19.15 7.33
N ALA A 106 -17.00 -18.30 6.36
CA ALA A 106 -16.84 -16.84 6.51
C ALA A 106 -17.82 -16.29 7.57
N VAL A 107 -19.06 -16.77 7.59
CA VAL A 107 -20.09 -16.32 8.52
C VAL A 107 -19.81 -16.81 9.96
N ASP A 108 -19.33 -18.03 10.11
CA ASP A 108 -19.03 -18.64 11.42
C ASP A 108 -17.92 -17.91 12.20
N GLN A 109 -17.14 -17.05 11.54
CA GLN A 109 -16.16 -16.20 12.21
C GLN A 109 -16.77 -15.02 12.97
N PHE A 110 -18.02 -14.69 12.70
CA PHE A 110 -18.70 -13.56 13.32
C PHE A 110 -19.59 -14.03 14.49
N LEU A 111 -19.80 -13.14 15.44
CA LEU A 111 -20.76 -13.37 16.51
C LEU A 111 -22.19 -13.30 15.95
N GLU A 112 -23.09 -14.05 16.54
CA GLU A 112 -24.51 -14.03 16.17
C GLU A 112 -25.06 -12.59 16.16
N GLY A 113 -25.63 -12.18 15.03
CA GLY A 113 -26.15 -10.83 14.79
C GLY A 113 -25.11 -9.81 14.32
N GLN A 114 -23.85 -10.23 14.12
CA GLN A 114 -22.77 -9.40 13.55
C GLN A 114 -22.26 -9.93 12.20
N GLU A 115 -22.98 -10.89 11.63
CA GLU A 115 -22.63 -11.48 10.34
C GLU A 115 -22.63 -10.40 9.24
N PRO A 116 -21.72 -10.50 8.28
CA PRO A 116 -21.67 -9.57 7.14
C PRO A 116 -22.98 -9.67 6.32
N GLU A 117 -23.37 -8.58 5.71
CA GLU A 117 -24.49 -8.56 4.77
C GLU A 117 -24.18 -9.34 3.49
N TYR A 118 -22.92 -9.32 3.08
CA TYR A 118 -22.40 -10.00 1.90
C TYR A 118 -20.94 -10.39 2.07
N VAL A 119 -20.49 -11.30 1.24
CA VAL A 119 -19.08 -11.63 1.02
C VAL A 119 -18.76 -11.51 -0.46
N TRP A 120 -17.48 -11.33 -0.81
CA TRP A 120 -17.07 -11.27 -2.21
C TRP A 120 -16.81 -12.66 -2.76
N ALA A 121 -17.19 -12.89 -3.99
CA ALA A 121 -16.79 -14.08 -4.73
C ALA A 121 -15.27 -14.08 -4.94
N CYS A 122 -14.71 -15.27 -5.11
CA CYS A 122 -13.34 -15.44 -5.58
C CYS A 122 -13.32 -16.11 -6.95
N GLN A 123 -12.32 -15.79 -7.73
CA GLN A 123 -12.04 -16.44 -8.99
C GLN A 123 -10.66 -17.11 -8.94
N ASP A 124 -10.53 -18.21 -9.66
CA ASP A 124 -9.22 -18.85 -9.81
C ASP A 124 -8.26 -17.93 -10.53
N SER A 125 -7.08 -17.85 -10.00
CA SER A 125 -5.96 -17.11 -10.57
C SER A 125 -4.71 -17.98 -10.50
N HIS A 126 -3.69 -17.61 -11.25
CA HIS A 126 -2.40 -18.27 -11.22
C HIS A 126 -1.35 -17.37 -10.58
N LEU A 127 -0.33 -17.98 -10.00
CA LEU A 127 0.80 -17.24 -9.48
C LEU A 127 1.38 -16.35 -10.59
N PRO A 128 1.48 -15.02 -10.38
CA PRO A 128 2.05 -14.13 -11.38
C PRO A 128 3.49 -14.56 -11.68
N LYS A 129 3.85 -14.56 -12.97
CA LYS A 129 5.23 -14.85 -13.37
C LYS A 129 6.15 -13.75 -12.87
N VAL A 130 7.29 -14.16 -12.32
CA VAL A 130 8.36 -13.22 -11.96
C VAL A 130 9.08 -12.82 -13.23
N ASP A 131 9.09 -11.54 -13.55
CA ASP A 131 9.78 -10.99 -14.71
C ASP A 131 11.22 -10.58 -14.34
N LEU A 132 12.16 -10.86 -15.25
CA LEU A 132 13.54 -10.42 -15.11
C LEU A 132 13.63 -8.89 -15.01
N ALA A 133 12.80 -8.16 -15.76
CA ALA A 133 12.78 -6.71 -15.73
C ALA A 133 12.41 -6.17 -14.35
N ASP A 134 11.43 -6.76 -13.67
CA ASP A 134 11.02 -6.35 -12.32
C ASP A 134 12.15 -6.54 -11.30
N VAL A 135 12.90 -7.65 -11.43
CA VAL A 135 14.04 -7.94 -10.55
C VAL A 135 15.20 -6.98 -10.83
N THR A 136 15.53 -6.77 -12.09
CA THR A 136 16.66 -5.91 -12.49
C THR A 136 16.37 -4.44 -12.23
N CYS A 137 15.15 -3.94 -12.43
CA CYS A 137 14.78 -2.57 -12.08
C CYS A 137 15.06 -2.29 -10.59
N ASN A 138 14.66 -3.19 -9.70
CA ASN A 138 14.93 -3.03 -8.26
C ASN A 138 16.43 -3.00 -7.92
N LEU A 139 17.27 -3.72 -8.67
CA LEU A 139 18.71 -3.69 -8.48
C LEU A 139 19.32 -2.39 -9.01
N LEU A 140 18.91 -1.97 -10.20
CA LEU A 140 19.42 -0.76 -10.86
C LEU A 140 19.03 0.51 -10.11
N ASP A 141 17.82 0.56 -9.51
CA ASP A 141 17.37 1.68 -8.67
C ASP A 141 18.28 1.94 -7.45
N ASN A 142 19.08 0.95 -7.05
CA ASN A 142 20.03 1.06 -5.95
C ASN A 142 21.49 1.26 -6.40
N MET A 143 21.71 1.42 -7.70
CA MET A 143 23.04 1.68 -8.28
C MET A 143 23.20 3.18 -8.61
N TRP A 144 24.16 3.53 -9.45
CA TRP A 144 24.36 4.91 -9.92
C TRP A 144 23.40 5.24 -11.07
N ASP A 145 23.19 6.53 -11.33
CA ASP A 145 22.15 7.04 -12.25
C ASP A 145 22.24 6.52 -13.69
N ASP A 146 23.43 6.18 -14.17
CA ASP A 146 23.68 5.69 -15.53
C ASP A 146 23.82 4.16 -15.62
N ALA A 147 23.48 3.42 -14.53
CA ALA A 147 23.58 1.98 -14.51
C ALA A 147 22.54 1.31 -15.41
N ASP A 148 22.96 0.28 -16.14
CA ASP A 148 22.07 -0.55 -16.94
C ASP A 148 22.31 -2.05 -16.70
N THR A 149 21.53 -2.89 -17.36
CA THR A 149 21.61 -4.35 -17.19
C THR A 149 22.96 -4.94 -17.58
N SER A 150 23.77 -4.26 -18.40
CA SER A 150 25.11 -4.70 -18.79
C SER A 150 26.14 -4.57 -17.65
N ASP A 151 25.83 -3.75 -16.65
CA ASP A 151 26.65 -3.60 -15.43
C ASP A 151 26.44 -4.74 -14.42
N LEU A 152 25.41 -5.56 -14.64
CA LEU A 152 25.08 -6.68 -13.78
C LEU A 152 25.72 -7.99 -14.30
N ASN A 153 26.41 -8.70 -13.44
CA ASN A 153 26.95 -10.03 -13.75
C ASN A 153 25.91 -11.11 -13.42
N GLY A 154 25.87 -12.18 -14.23
CA GLY A 154 24.99 -13.33 -13.96
C GLY A 154 23.54 -13.12 -14.41
N ILE A 155 23.27 -12.21 -15.31
CA ILE A 155 21.91 -11.94 -15.82
C ILE A 155 21.35 -13.15 -16.57
N GLU A 156 22.15 -13.82 -17.38
CA GLU A 156 21.71 -15.02 -18.12
C GLU A 156 21.35 -16.17 -17.19
N GLU A 157 22.13 -16.36 -16.12
CA GLU A 157 21.86 -17.36 -15.09
C GLU A 157 20.61 -17.01 -14.27
N LEU A 158 20.41 -15.73 -13.97
CA LEU A 158 19.20 -15.26 -13.30
C LEU A 158 17.95 -15.49 -14.16
N GLU A 159 18.00 -15.15 -15.45
CA GLU A 159 16.90 -15.38 -16.39
C GLU A 159 16.55 -16.86 -16.48
N ALA A 160 17.55 -17.73 -16.58
CA ALA A 160 17.35 -19.18 -16.60
C ALA A 160 16.72 -19.69 -15.29
N ALA A 161 17.14 -19.16 -14.15
CA ALA A 161 16.58 -19.50 -12.84
C ALA A 161 15.13 -19.03 -12.69
N LEU A 162 14.82 -17.80 -13.11
CA LEU A 162 13.46 -17.26 -13.09
C LEU A 162 12.52 -18.06 -14.01
N LYS A 163 13.00 -18.43 -15.18
CA LYS A 163 12.26 -19.30 -16.09
C LYS A 163 11.92 -20.63 -15.44
N ALA A 164 12.92 -21.31 -14.86
CA ALA A 164 12.72 -22.58 -14.18
C ALA A 164 11.75 -22.44 -12.98
N PHE A 165 11.85 -21.35 -12.22
CA PHE A 165 10.93 -21.04 -11.14
C PHE A 165 9.50 -20.87 -11.64
N ASN A 166 9.29 -20.08 -12.68
CA ASN A 166 7.97 -19.83 -13.25
C ASN A 166 7.34 -21.11 -13.81
N GLU A 167 8.14 -21.95 -14.50
CA GLU A 167 7.68 -23.25 -15.01
C GLU A 167 7.28 -24.20 -13.86
N ALA A 168 8.07 -24.27 -12.80
CA ALA A 168 7.79 -25.10 -11.63
C ALA A 168 6.52 -24.69 -10.88
N ASN A 169 6.14 -23.42 -10.97
CA ASN A 169 4.99 -22.85 -10.27
C ASN A 169 3.78 -22.56 -11.19
N GLU A 170 3.82 -22.95 -12.44
CA GLU A 170 2.73 -22.68 -13.42
C GLU A 170 1.39 -23.29 -12.99
N SER A 171 1.42 -24.40 -12.23
CA SER A 171 0.22 -25.07 -11.72
C SER A 171 -0.22 -24.60 -10.33
N VAL A 172 0.49 -23.66 -9.72
CA VAL A 172 0.09 -23.13 -8.42
C VAL A 172 -1.13 -22.26 -8.59
N GLN A 173 -2.25 -22.73 -8.04
CA GLN A 173 -3.49 -21.98 -8.01
C GLN A 173 -3.48 -20.95 -6.88
N MET A 174 -4.03 -19.80 -7.17
CA MET A 174 -4.32 -18.72 -6.22
C MET A 174 -5.78 -18.32 -6.37
N TRP A 175 -6.29 -17.60 -5.39
CA TRP A 175 -7.62 -16.98 -5.49
C TRP A 175 -7.46 -15.48 -5.50
N GLU A 176 -8.21 -14.85 -6.39
CA GLU A 176 -8.29 -13.41 -6.49
C GLU A 176 -9.73 -12.97 -6.21
N VAL A 177 -9.89 -11.86 -5.48
CA VAL A 177 -11.22 -11.36 -5.15
C VAL A 177 -11.91 -10.81 -6.40
N ASP A 178 -13.09 -11.35 -6.71
CA ASP A 178 -13.96 -10.83 -7.76
C ASP A 178 -14.93 -9.78 -7.20
N TYR A 179 -14.51 -8.53 -7.20
CA TYR A 179 -15.36 -7.41 -6.78
C TYR A 179 -16.54 -7.11 -7.74
N SER A 180 -16.69 -7.86 -8.81
CA SER A 180 -17.87 -7.76 -9.67
C SER A 180 -19.05 -8.60 -9.19
N THR A 181 -18.84 -9.51 -8.23
CA THR A 181 -19.83 -10.44 -7.71
C THR A 181 -19.87 -10.43 -6.18
N ALA A 182 -20.98 -9.95 -5.63
CA ALA A 182 -21.27 -9.96 -4.20
C ALA A 182 -22.26 -11.07 -3.88
N ILE A 183 -21.93 -11.92 -2.91
CA ILE A 183 -22.75 -13.05 -2.46
C ILE A 183 -23.48 -12.60 -1.21
N LEU A 184 -24.80 -12.53 -1.26
CA LEU A 184 -25.63 -12.14 -0.13
C LEU A 184 -25.69 -13.28 0.89
N VAL A 185 -25.37 -12.96 2.15
CA VAL A 185 -25.35 -13.93 3.26
C VAL A 185 -26.77 -14.22 3.76
N LYS A 186 -27.67 -13.24 3.69
CA LYS A 186 -29.09 -13.36 4.10
C LYS A 186 -29.99 -13.22 2.89
N ASP A 187 -31.00 -14.08 2.81
CA ASP A 187 -32.07 -14.05 1.79
C ASP A 187 -33.00 -12.82 1.93
#